data_5c3925950ba3dac4146c276af94eeb77
#
_entry.id   5c3925950ba3dac4146c276af94eeb77
#
_cell.length_a   1.000
_cell.length_b   1.000
_cell.length_c   1.000
_cell.angle_alpha   90.00
_cell.angle_beta   90.00
_cell.angle_gamma   90.00
#
_symmetry.space_group_name_H-M   'P 1'
#
loop_
_entity.id
_entity.type
_entity.pdbx_description
1 polymer ?
#
loop_
_entity_poly.entity_id
_entity_poly.type
_entity_poly.pdbx_seq_one_letter_code
_entity_poly.pdbx_strand_id
1 'polypeptide(L)'
;MKNKFLLFIFVAASFFNINFIAHSEESIEDIIKGRKAIFSNNAKLAKRVNILLREFEVEEAEPIIFEMSKNYENLLNYFPENSKEGYGTEALPIIWEEKDAFNALMQKAADDMLQLAKVMEEVDDIQATYKKLMWANCNACHSRYRKPH
;
A
#
# COMPACT_ATOMS: atom_id res chain seq x y z
N MET A 1 -37.39 72.91 -12.83
CA MET A 1 -37.83 71.49 -12.69
C MET A 1 -36.61 70.62 -12.69
N LYS A 2 -36.21 70.06 -11.53
CA LYS A 2 -34.97 69.31 -11.32
C LYS A 2 -35.33 67.82 -11.18
N ASN A 3 -35.04 67.00 -12.21
CA ASN A 3 -35.20 65.55 -12.16
C ASN A 3 -34.05 64.94 -11.38
N LYS A 4 -34.34 64.34 -10.23
CA LYS A 4 -33.41 63.51 -9.47
C LYS A 4 -33.53 62.08 -10.02
N PHE A 5 -32.49 61.63 -10.69
CA PHE A 5 -32.31 60.22 -11.12
C PHE A 5 -31.79 59.43 -9.97
N LEU A 6 -32.59 58.53 -9.42
CA LEU A 6 -32.22 57.63 -8.32
C LEU A 6 -31.58 56.38 -8.94
N LEU A 7 -30.28 56.22 -8.75
CA LEU A 7 -29.52 55.06 -9.20
C LEU A 7 -29.65 53.96 -8.14
N PHE A 8 -30.40 52.91 -8.42
CA PHE A 8 -30.48 51.69 -7.61
C PHE A 8 -29.29 50.79 -7.97
N ILE A 9 -28.31 50.68 -7.04
CA ILE A 9 -27.20 49.72 -7.10
C ILE A 9 -27.70 48.41 -6.53
N PHE A 10 -27.94 47.42 -7.41
CA PHE A 10 -28.22 46.03 -7.04
C PHE A 10 -26.87 45.33 -6.69
N VAL A 11 -26.60 45.15 -5.41
CA VAL A 11 -25.49 44.33 -4.95
C VAL A 11 -25.93 42.87 -4.97
N ALA A 12 -25.57 42.14 -6.00
CA ALA A 12 -25.75 40.70 -6.07
C ALA A 12 -24.73 40.03 -5.15
N ALA A 13 -25.16 39.64 -3.95
CA ALA A 13 -24.35 38.80 -3.04
C ALA A 13 -24.30 37.36 -3.60
N SER A 14 -23.23 37.05 -4.32
CA SER A 14 -22.93 35.68 -4.75
C SER A 14 -22.52 34.87 -3.52
N PHE A 15 -23.44 34.07 -2.99
CA PHE A 15 -23.11 33.05 -1.98
C PHE A 15 -22.27 31.95 -2.65
N PHE A 16 -20.96 32.02 -2.47
CA PHE A 16 -20.04 30.94 -2.83
C PHE A 16 -20.24 29.81 -1.81
N ASN A 17 -21.05 28.80 -2.20
CA ASN A 17 -21.16 27.56 -1.41
C ASN A 17 -19.86 26.80 -1.54
N ILE A 18 -18.96 27.01 -0.56
CA ILE A 18 -17.78 26.16 -0.38
C ILE A 18 -18.30 24.86 0.22
N ASN A 19 -18.49 23.84 -0.63
CA ASN A 19 -18.68 22.47 -0.18
C ASN A 19 -17.37 22.00 0.42
N PHE A 20 -17.24 22.07 1.75
CA PHE A 20 -16.23 21.32 2.48
C PHE A 20 -16.55 19.83 2.32
N ILE A 21 -15.84 19.15 1.41
CA ILE A 21 -15.78 17.70 1.42
C ILE A 21 -15.00 17.38 2.70
N ALA A 22 -15.71 17.03 3.77
CA ALA A 22 -15.09 16.46 4.95
C ALA A 22 -14.46 15.14 4.53
N HIS A 23 -13.14 15.15 4.31
CA HIS A 23 -12.36 13.93 4.26
C HIS A 23 -12.42 13.35 5.68
N SER A 24 -13.24 12.32 5.89
CA SER A 24 -13.19 11.59 7.14
C SER A 24 -11.82 10.93 7.22
N GLU A 25 -11.02 11.33 8.21
CA GLU A 25 -9.76 10.65 8.51
C GLU A 25 -10.08 9.16 8.75
N GLU A 26 -9.34 8.27 8.06
CA GLU A 26 -9.49 6.82 8.22
C GLU A 26 -9.25 6.45 9.69
N SER A 27 -10.14 5.65 10.28
CA SER A 27 -10.01 5.28 11.68
C SER A 27 -8.78 4.39 11.90
N ILE A 28 -8.21 4.42 13.12
CA ILE A 28 -7.08 3.56 13.50
C ILE A 28 -7.44 2.07 13.29
N GLU A 29 -8.69 1.72 13.55
CA GLU A 29 -9.21 0.37 13.31
C GLU A 29 -9.15 -0.01 11.84
N ASP A 30 -9.59 0.88 10.95
CA ASP A 30 -9.58 0.64 9.51
C ASP A 30 -8.16 0.55 8.97
N ILE A 31 -7.24 1.40 9.44
CA ILE A 31 -5.82 1.35 9.11
C ILE A 31 -5.22 -0.02 9.50
N ILE A 32 -5.45 -0.48 10.73
CA ILE A 32 -4.92 -1.77 11.20
C ILE A 32 -5.54 -2.95 10.44
N LYS A 33 -6.85 -2.93 10.21
CA LYS A 33 -7.54 -3.94 9.40
C LYS A 33 -7.07 -3.91 7.95
N GLY A 34 -6.91 -2.73 7.37
CA GLY A 34 -6.43 -2.53 6.01
C GLY A 34 -5.05 -3.13 5.79
N ARG A 35 -4.05 -2.82 6.63
CA ARG A 35 -2.72 -3.43 6.49
C ARG A 35 -2.73 -4.95 6.63
N LYS A 36 -3.54 -5.50 7.56
CA LYS A 36 -3.70 -6.96 7.70
C LYS A 36 -4.32 -7.59 6.46
N ALA A 37 -5.32 -6.94 5.86
CA ALA A 37 -5.95 -7.39 4.63
C ALA A 37 -4.97 -7.39 3.45
N ILE A 38 -4.17 -6.33 3.28
CA ILE A 38 -3.16 -6.23 2.21
C ILE A 38 -2.10 -7.33 2.36
N PHE A 39 -1.55 -7.55 3.56
CA PHE A 39 -0.60 -8.65 3.80
C PHE A 39 -1.21 -10.03 3.55
N SER A 40 -2.46 -10.25 3.99
CA SER A 40 -3.17 -11.50 3.75
C SER A 40 -3.41 -11.73 2.25
N ASN A 41 -3.74 -10.67 1.50
CA ASN A 41 -3.85 -10.73 0.05
C ASN A 41 -2.52 -11.10 -0.58
N ASN A 42 -1.43 -10.40 -0.26
CA ASN A 42 -0.09 -10.71 -0.79
C ASN A 42 0.33 -12.15 -0.50
N ALA A 43 -0.01 -12.71 0.66
CA ALA A 43 0.28 -14.11 0.97
C ALA A 43 -0.50 -15.10 0.05
N LYS A 44 -1.74 -14.77 -0.33
CA LYS A 44 -2.52 -15.57 -1.30
C LYS A 44 -1.97 -15.43 -2.70
N LEU A 45 -1.67 -14.20 -3.12
CA LEU A 45 -1.08 -13.89 -4.42
C LEU A 45 0.27 -14.60 -4.58
N ALA A 46 1.13 -14.58 -3.56
CA ALA A 46 2.40 -15.29 -3.55
C ALA A 46 2.23 -16.79 -3.82
N LYS A 47 1.26 -17.43 -3.18
CA LYS A 47 0.96 -18.87 -3.43
C LYS A 47 0.50 -19.08 -4.86
N ARG A 48 -0.33 -18.19 -5.41
CA ARG A 48 -0.80 -18.28 -6.79
C ARG A 48 0.35 -18.12 -7.78
N VAL A 49 1.20 -17.11 -7.61
CA VAL A 49 2.41 -16.89 -8.42
C VAL A 49 3.30 -18.13 -8.40
N ASN A 50 3.55 -18.72 -7.22
CA ASN A 50 4.37 -19.94 -7.12
C ASN A 50 3.82 -21.11 -7.95
N ILE A 51 2.49 -21.28 -8.01
CA ILE A 51 1.85 -22.32 -8.81
C ILE A 51 2.07 -22.02 -10.31
N LEU A 52 1.74 -20.80 -10.74
CA LEU A 52 1.88 -20.39 -12.15
C LEU A 52 3.31 -20.52 -12.67
N LEU A 53 4.30 -20.07 -11.89
CA LEU A 53 5.71 -20.20 -12.26
C LEU A 53 6.20 -21.65 -12.30
N ARG A 54 5.58 -22.58 -11.56
CA ARG A 54 5.88 -24.02 -11.65
C ARG A 54 5.27 -24.67 -12.90
N GLU A 55 4.16 -24.09 -13.37
CA GLU A 55 3.44 -24.53 -14.57
C GLU A 55 3.93 -23.79 -15.84
N PHE A 56 4.94 -22.90 -15.68
CA PHE A 56 5.49 -22.03 -16.73
C PHE A 56 4.46 -21.03 -17.33
N GLU A 57 3.42 -20.71 -16.57
CA GLU A 57 2.37 -19.73 -16.93
C GLU A 57 2.82 -18.30 -16.52
N VAL A 58 3.90 -17.83 -17.13
CA VAL A 58 4.53 -16.54 -16.77
C VAL A 58 3.66 -15.34 -17.12
N GLU A 59 2.94 -15.39 -18.25
CA GLU A 59 2.04 -14.32 -18.68
C GLU A 59 0.88 -14.11 -17.69
N GLU A 60 0.38 -15.20 -17.07
CA GLU A 60 -0.65 -15.11 -16.02
C GLU A 60 -0.06 -14.67 -14.66
N ALA A 61 1.20 -14.97 -14.38
CA ALA A 61 1.86 -14.57 -13.15
C ALA A 61 2.19 -13.07 -13.10
N GLU A 62 2.53 -12.47 -14.22
CA GLU A 62 3.00 -11.08 -14.33
C GLU A 62 2.05 -10.06 -13.69
N PRO A 63 0.74 -9.97 -14.07
CA PRO A 63 -0.18 -9.00 -13.49
C PRO A 63 -0.35 -9.17 -11.98
N ILE A 64 -0.24 -10.41 -11.47
CA ILE A 64 -0.33 -10.71 -10.04
C ILE A 64 0.91 -10.17 -9.31
N ILE A 65 2.08 -10.32 -9.90
CA ILE A 65 3.34 -9.79 -9.35
C ILE A 65 3.31 -8.25 -9.31
N PHE A 66 2.78 -7.59 -10.34
CA PHE A 66 2.57 -6.13 -10.33
C PHE A 66 1.58 -5.68 -9.25
N GLU A 67 0.49 -6.44 -9.03
CA GLU A 67 -0.43 -6.17 -7.92
C GLU A 67 0.29 -6.24 -6.57
N MET A 68 1.14 -7.26 -6.37
CA MET A 68 1.91 -7.41 -5.14
C MET A 68 2.88 -6.24 -4.92
N SER A 69 3.54 -5.75 -5.97
CA SER A 69 4.40 -4.55 -5.88
C SER A 69 3.61 -3.35 -5.39
N LYS A 70 2.47 -3.04 -6.01
CA LYS A 70 1.59 -1.94 -5.59
C LYS A 70 1.08 -2.09 -4.16
N ASN A 71 0.79 -3.30 -3.73
CA ASN A 71 0.38 -3.58 -2.36
C ASN A 71 1.50 -3.24 -1.36
N TYR A 72 2.76 -3.53 -1.66
CA TYR A 72 3.90 -3.16 -0.81
C TYR A 72 4.11 -1.64 -0.76
N GLU A 73 4.00 -0.93 -1.89
CA GLU A 73 4.05 0.54 -1.92
C GLU A 73 2.91 1.15 -1.08
N ASN A 74 1.70 0.63 -1.23
CA ASN A 74 0.54 1.12 -0.47
C ASN A 74 0.71 0.91 1.03
N LEU A 75 1.31 -0.20 1.47
CA LEU A 75 1.58 -0.50 2.88
C LEU A 75 2.45 0.55 3.58
N LEU A 76 3.25 1.36 2.86
CA LEU A 76 4.01 2.46 3.44
C LEU A 76 3.12 3.46 4.19
N ASN A 77 1.85 3.61 3.78
CA ASN A 77 0.89 4.52 4.37
C ASN A 77 0.11 3.93 5.55
N TYR A 78 0.22 2.62 5.83
CA TYR A 78 -0.59 1.90 6.82
C TYR A 78 0.06 1.74 8.20
N PHE A 79 1.13 2.48 8.49
CA PHE A 79 1.83 2.46 9.77
C PHE A 79 2.00 3.87 10.35
N PRO A 80 0.93 4.68 10.50
CA PRO A 80 1.01 5.96 11.17
C PRO A 80 1.31 5.76 12.67
N GLU A 81 1.82 6.81 13.30
CA GLU A 81 2.32 6.78 14.69
C GLU A 81 1.27 6.30 15.71
N ASN A 82 0.01 6.60 15.48
CA ASN A 82 -1.11 6.24 16.34
C ASN A 82 -1.66 4.82 16.15
N SER A 83 -1.04 3.97 15.28
CA SER A 83 -1.51 2.62 14.96
C SER A 83 -0.65 1.49 15.54
N LYS A 84 0.11 1.78 16.60
CA LYS A 84 1.04 0.83 17.24
C LYS A 84 0.35 -0.32 17.95
N GLU A 85 -0.85 -0.07 18.50
CA GLU A 85 -1.53 -1.00 19.39
C GLU A 85 -3.01 -1.17 19.03
N GLY A 86 -3.65 -2.18 19.59
CA GLY A 86 -5.09 -2.42 19.43
C GLY A 86 -5.46 -3.28 18.23
N TYR A 87 -6.73 -3.58 18.10
CA TYR A 87 -7.39 -4.26 16.97
C TYR A 87 -6.70 -5.55 16.48
N GLY A 88 -6.01 -6.25 17.40
CA GLY A 88 -5.29 -7.48 17.10
C GLY A 88 -4.09 -7.29 16.16
N THR A 89 -3.40 -6.14 16.26
CA THR A 89 -2.16 -5.92 15.51
C THR A 89 -1.05 -6.88 15.95
N GLU A 90 -0.33 -7.42 14.98
CA GLU A 90 0.88 -8.22 15.16
C GLU A 90 2.16 -7.40 14.91
N ALA A 91 2.00 -6.13 14.52
CA ALA A 91 3.13 -5.22 14.33
C ALA A 91 3.85 -4.97 15.66
N LEU A 92 5.18 -5.08 15.66
CA LEU A 92 6.00 -4.79 16.83
C LEU A 92 6.31 -3.30 16.92
N PRO A 93 6.43 -2.71 18.12
CA PRO A 93 6.75 -1.29 18.32
C PRO A 93 8.01 -0.82 17.62
N ILE A 94 9.00 -1.70 17.45
CA ILE A 94 10.28 -1.43 16.75
C ILE A 94 10.09 -0.90 15.31
N ILE A 95 8.93 -1.13 14.67
CA ILE A 95 8.60 -0.55 13.35
C ILE A 95 8.69 0.97 13.38
N TRP A 96 8.22 1.59 14.46
CA TRP A 96 8.18 3.04 14.61
C TRP A 96 9.49 3.63 15.12
N GLU A 97 10.28 2.83 15.83
CA GLU A 97 11.64 3.18 16.25
C GLU A 97 12.61 3.13 15.06
N GLU A 98 12.41 2.20 14.14
CA GLU A 98 13.24 1.99 12.95
C GLU A 98 12.47 2.25 11.66
N LYS A 99 11.65 3.31 11.64
CA LYS A 99 10.69 3.57 10.56
C LYS A 99 11.31 3.61 9.17
N ASP A 100 12.48 4.24 9.03
CA ASP A 100 13.18 4.32 7.75
C ASP A 100 13.66 2.96 7.26
N ALA A 101 14.22 2.14 8.16
CA ALA A 101 14.65 0.78 7.84
C ALA A 101 13.46 -0.13 7.46
N PHE A 102 12.34 0.00 8.18
CA PHE A 102 11.11 -0.70 7.85
C PHE A 102 10.56 -0.29 6.49
N ASN A 103 10.48 1.01 6.20
CA ASN A 103 10.03 1.54 4.92
C ASN A 103 10.96 1.09 3.77
N ALA A 104 12.28 1.08 3.98
CA ALA A 104 13.24 0.59 3.01
C ALA A 104 13.01 -0.90 2.66
N LEU A 105 12.64 -1.75 3.64
CA LEU A 105 12.29 -3.15 3.37
C LEU A 105 10.99 -3.27 2.57
N MET A 106 9.98 -2.44 2.84
CA MET A 106 8.74 -2.42 2.05
C MET A 106 9.00 -2.00 0.62
N GLN A 107 9.78 -0.92 0.42
CA GLN A 107 10.16 -0.46 -0.91
C GLN A 107 10.97 -1.54 -1.64
N LYS A 108 11.96 -2.13 -0.97
CA LYS A 108 12.72 -3.25 -1.54
C LYS A 108 11.80 -4.40 -1.97
N ALA A 109 10.80 -4.74 -1.17
CA ALA A 109 9.86 -5.79 -1.54
C ALA A 109 9.04 -5.41 -2.79
N ALA A 110 8.63 -4.15 -2.94
CA ALA A 110 7.96 -3.66 -4.14
C ALA A 110 8.87 -3.75 -5.36
N ASP A 111 10.12 -3.27 -5.25
CA ASP A 111 11.11 -3.27 -6.32
C ASP A 111 11.50 -4.68 -6.74
N ASP A 112 11.66 -5.60 -5.79
CA ASP A 112 11.96 -7.01 -6.07
C ASP A 112 10.80 -7.72 -6.81
N MET A 113 9.54 -7.31 -6.58
CA MET A 113 8.41 -7.80 -7.38
C MET A 113 8.51 -7.30 -8.83
N LEU A 114 8.82 -6.02 -9.04
CA LEU A 114 9.04 -5.50 -10.39
C LEU A 114 10.23 -6.19 -11.10
N GLN A 115 11.29 -6.46 -10.34
CA GLN A 115 12.42 -7.20 -10.86
C GLN A 115 12.05 -8.66 -11.23
N LEU A 116 11.26 -9.35 -10.40
CA LEU A 116 10.79 -10.70 -10.69
C LEU A 116 10.00 -10.72 -12.00
N ALA A 117 9.03 -9.80 -12.17
CA ALA A 117 8.26 -9.67 -13.39
C ALA A 117 9.14 -9.47 -14.63
N LYS A 118 10.22 -8.69 -14.49
CA LYS A 118 11.13 -8.40 -15.60
C LYS A 118 11.99 -9.59 -16.04
N VAL A 119 12.43 -10.44 -15.07
CA VAL A 119 13.43 -11.47 -15.36
C VAL A 119 12.85 -12.88 -15.49
N MET A 120 11.56 -13.07 -15.15
CA MET A 120 10.98 -14.42 -15.04
C MET A 120 10.96 -15.23 -16.36
N GLU A 121 11.01 -14.56 -17.52
CA GLU A 121 11.11 -15.22 -18.82
C GLU A 121 12.55 -15.55 -19.24
N GLU A 122 13.54 -14.88 -18.64
CA GLU A 122 14.93 -14.91 -19.07
C GLU A 122 15.81 -15.79 -18.17
N VAL A 123 15.33 -16.16 -16.96
CA VAL A 123 16.15 -16.88 -15.98
C VAL A 123 16.06 -18.41 -16.14
N ASP A 124 17.18 -19.10 -16.01
CA ASP A 124 17.25 -20.55 -16.09
C ASP A 124 16.50 -21.26 -14.95
N ASP A 125 16.55 -20.67 -13.73
CA ASP A 125 15.87 -21.21 -12.55
C ASP A 125 14.92 -20.17 -11.94
N ILE A 126 13.71 -20.17 -12.45
CA ILE A 126 12.64 -19.26 -11.97
C ILE A 126 12.26 -19.55 -10.52
N GLN A 127 12.35 -20.79 -10.04
CA GLN A 127 11.99 -21.11 -8.67
C GLN A 127 13.03 -20.58 -7.66
N ALA A 128 14.31 -20.63 -7.98
CA ALA A 128 15.35 -20.01 -7.18
C ALA A 128 15.22 -18.48 -7.18
N THR A 129 14.94 -17.89 -8.35
CA THR A 129 14.72 -16.44 -8.50
C THR A 129 13.51 -15.98 -7.71
N TYR A 130 12.39 -16.69 -7.77
CA TYR A 130 11.19 -16.44 -6.98
C TYR A 130 11.47 -16.50 -5.47
N LYS A 131 12.19 -17.51 -4.99
CA LYS A 131 12.61 -17.59 -3.57
C LYS A 131 13.44 -16.38 -3.15
N LYS A 132 14.39 -15.98 -3.99
CA LYS A 132 15.31 -14.88 -3.71
C LYS A 132 14.60 -13.52 -3.68
N LEU A 133 13.72 -13.26 -4.65
CA LEU A 133 13.08 -11.95 -4.81
C LEU A 133 11.77 -11.79 -4.02
N MET A 134 11.10 -12.89 -3.64
CA MET A 134 9.85 -12.80 -2.90
C MET A 134 9.94 -13.36 -1.48
N TRP A 135 10.26 -14.64 -1.29
CA TRP A 135 10.26 -15.24 0.05
C TRP A 135 11.30 -14.65 1.00
N ALA A 136 12.45 -14.20 0.49
CA ALA A 136 13.45 -13.56 1.31
C ALA A 136 12.93 -12.26 1.95
N ASN A 137 12.12 -11.47 1.21
CA ASN A 137 11.50 -10.25 1.74
C ASN A 137 10.47 -10.55 2.85
N CYS A 138 9.65 -11.59 2.68
CA CYS A 138 8.70 -12.02 3.71
C CYS A 138 9.45 -12.33 5.03
N ASN A 139 10.52 -13.10 4.95
CA ASN A 139 11.32 -13.47 6.12
C ASN A 139 12.04 -12.27 6.75
N ALA A 140 12.65 -11.39 5.94
CA ALA A 140 13.36 -10.22 6.43
C ALA A 140 12.48 -9.30 7.28
N CYS A 141 11.25 -9.03 6.82
CA CYS A 141 10.28 -8.24 7.58
C CYS A 141 9.73 -9.01 8.79
N HIS A 142 9.25 -10.22 8.60
CA HIS A 142 8.52 -10.95 9.64
C HIS A 142 9.40 -11.36 10.81
N SER A 143 10.67 -11.67 10.60
CA SER A 143 11.61 -12.02 11.67
C SER A 143 11.90 -10.87 12.64
N ARG A 144 11.77 -9.61 12.19
CA ARG A 144 12.12 -8.43 12.98
C ARG A 144 10.91 -7.62 13.44
N TYR A 145 9.88 -7.50 12.61
CA TYR A 145 8.82 -6.51 12.76
C TYR A 145 7.45 -7.10 13.09
N ARG A 146 7.30 -8.43 13.12
CA ARG A 146 6.05 -9.10 13.44
C ARG A 146 6.17 -9.97 14.70
N LYS A 147 5.09 -10.03 15.51
CA LYS A 147 4.98 -10.95 16.64
C LYS A 147 5.18 -12.40 16.16
N PRO A 148 5.95 -13.23 16.86
CA PRO A 148 6.04 -14.66 16.57
C PRO A 148 4.68 -15.34 16.68
N HIS A 149 4.43 -16.32 15.84
CA HIS A 149 3.27 -17.22 15.92
C HIS A 149 3.65 -18.53 16.58
#